data_30998aac20baacec9519422ed0e6dead
#
_entry.id   30998aac20baacec9519422ed0e6dead
#
_cell.length_a   1.000
_cell.length_b   1.000
_cell.length_c   1.000
_cell.angle_alpha   90.00
_cell.angle_beta   90.00
_cell.angle_gamma   90.00
#
_symmetry.space_group_name_H-M   'P 1'
#
loop_
_entity.id
_entity.type
_entity.pdbx_description
1 polymer ?
#
loop_
_entity_poly.entity_id
_entity_poly.type
_entity_poly.pdbx_seq_one_letter_code
_entity_poly.pdbx_strand_id
1 'polypeptide(L)'
;MKRKIVEHLGQVDYSGMVVPMAVIYKDPNGVNEEYVVRLWEGSTGKPTDIEVRTKTLCEARKAISRSGRMDCGIPRAECDDPAIVETWI
;
A
#
# COMPACT_ATOMS: atom_id res chain seq x y z
N MET A 1 -8.80 -4.86 15.43
CA MET A 1 -7.42 -4.34 15.46
C MET A 1 -7.38 -2.95 14.83
N LYS A 2 -6.79 -2.00 15.50
CA LYS A 2 -6.69 -0.63 14.96
C LYS A 2 -5.63 -0.56 13.88
N ARG A 3 -5.95 0.04 12.73
CA ARG A 3 -4.97 0.31 11.70
C ARG A 3 -4.12 1.50 12.09
N LYS A 4 -2.84 1.40 11.82
CA LYS A 4 -1.88 2.47 12.05
C LYS A 4 -1.73 3.27 10.75
N ILE A 5 -2.17 4.52 10.77
CA ILE A 5 -2.07 5.42 9.63
C ILE A 5 -0.76 6.19 9.72
N VAL A 6 0.06 6.12 8.68
CA VAL A 6 1.33 6.86 8.57
C VAL A 6 1.26 7.80 7.36
N GLU A 7 2.14 8.79 7.32
CA GLU A 7 2.17 9.76 6.22
C GLU A 7 2.81 9.18 4.96
N HIS A 8 3.82 8.32 5.13
CA HIS A 8 4.49 7.61 4.03
C HIS A 8 5.17 6.37 4.57
N LEU A 9 5.50 5.44 3.66
CA LEU A 9 6.07 4.15 4.08
C LEU A 9 7.54 4.23 4.51
N GLY A 10 8.19 5.37 4.37
CA GLY A 10 9.51 5.60 4.94
C GLY A 10 9.51 5.72 6.45
N GLN A 11 8.34 5.91 7.07
CA GLN A 11 8.19 6.00 8.53
C GLN A 11 8.06 4.64 9.21
N VAL A 12 8.04 3.55 8.45
CA VAL A 12 7.80 2.20 8.96
C VAL A 12 9.11 1.52 9.35
N ASP A 13 9.08 0.79 10.47
CA ASP A 13 10.19 -0.08 10.84
C ASP A 13 10.02 -1.44 10.14
N TYR A 14 10.91 -1.75 9.21
CA TYR A 14 10.87 -2.99 8.42
C TYR A 14 11.70 -4.13 9.03
N SER A 15 12.28 -3.94 10.23
CA SER A 15 13.20 -4.93 10.81
C SER A 15 12.56 -6.31 11.03
N GLY A 16 11.25 -6.36 11.24
CA GLY A 16 10.52 -7.62 11.41
C GLY A 16 9.90 -8.17 10.13
N MET A 17 10.13 -7.54 8.98
CA MET A 17 9.51 -7.93 7.72
C MET A 17 10.51 -8.67 6.82
N VAL A 18 10.02 -9.72 6.15
CA VAL A 18 10.82 -10.52 5.21
C VAL A 18 10.66 -9.99 3.78
N VAL A 19 9.42 -9.85 3.31
CA VAL A 19 9.13 -9.37 1.95
C VAL A 19 8.07 -8.27 2.04
N PRO A 20 8.47 -7.01 2.26
CA PRO A 20 7.50 -5.92 2.28
C PRO A 20 6.93 -5.71 0.88
N MET A 21 5.61 -5.56 0.79
CA MET A 21 4.94 -5.15 -0.43
C MET A 21 3.80 -4.19 -0.09
N ALA A 22 3.47 -3.33 -1.04
CA ALA A 22 2.43 -2.32 -0.86
C ALA A 22 1.37 -2.49 -1.93
N VAL A 23 0.11 -2.38 -1.53
CA VAL A 23 -1.03 -2.44 -2.44
C VAL A 23 -1.76 -1.12 -2.39
N ILE A 24 -2.00 -0.51 -3.55
CA ILE A 24 -2.77 0.72 -3.67
C ILE A 24 -4.21 0.35 -4.01
N TYR A 25 -5.13 0.79 -3.17
CA TYR A 25 -6.57 0.65 -3.39
C TYR A 25 -7.15 2.02 -3.71
N LYS A 26 -8.11 2.06 -4.61
CA LYS A 26 -8.98 3.21 -4.74
C LYS A 26 -10.05 3.06 -3.67
N ASP A 27 -10.35 4.14 -2.94
CA ASP A 27 -11.22 4.15 -1.76
C ASP A 27 -12.25 3.02 -1.77
N PRO A 28 -12.08 1.99 -0.90
CA PRO A 28 -13.00 0.85 -0.88
C PRO A 28 -14.42 1.23 -0.48
N ASN A 29 -14.61 2.39 0.15
CA ASN A 29 -15.93 2.89 0.53
C ASN A 29 -16.56 3.80 -0.52
N GLY A 30 -15.78 4.27 -1.51
CA GLY A 30 -16.27 5.10 -2.59
C GLY A 30 -16.77 6.49 -2.18
N VAL A 31 -16.45 6.94 -0.96
CA VAL A 31 -17.03 8.17 -0.41
C VAL A 31 -16.20 9.41 -0.70
N ASN A 32 -14.87 9.30 -0.64
CA ASN A 32 -13.97 10.46 -0.71
C ASN A 32 -13.00 10.44 -1.89
N GLU A 33 -13.10 9.48 -2.79
CA GLU A 33 -12.20 9.30 -3.92
C GLU A 33 -10.71 9.28 -3.51
N GLU A 34 -10.44 8.77 -2.31
CA GLU A 34 -9.09 8.67 -1.80
C GLU A 34 -8.41 7.39 -2.27
N TYR A 35 -7.08 7.40 -2.27
CA TYR A 35 -6.27 6.22 -2.50
C TYR A 35 -5.68 5.76 -1.18
N VAL A 36 -5.77 4.47 -0.91
CA VAL A 36 -5.24 3.86 0.32
C VAL A 36 -4.11 2.92 -0.06
N VAL A 37 -2.95 3.14 0.55
CA VAL A 37 -1.80 2.24 0.41
C VAL A 37 -1.75 1.38 1.67
N ARG A 38 -1.80 0.07 1.49
CA ARG A 38 -1.67 -0.86 2.61
C ARG A 38 -0.39 -1.65 2.48
N LEU A 39 0.35 -1.74 3.59
CA LEU A 39 1.58 -2.53 3.64
C LEU A 39 1.23 -3.99 3.92
N TRP A 40 1.83 -4.89 3.15
CA TRP A 40 1.63 -6.33 3.26
C TRP A 40 2.95 -7.02 3.52
N GLU A 41 2.89 -8.16 4.22
CA GLU A 41 4.01 -9.08 4.31
C GLU A 41 3.87 -10.12 3.19
N GLY A 42 4.69 -10.00 2.15
CA GLY A 42 4.58 -10.84 0.96
C GLY A 42 4.90 -12.32 1.22
N SER A 43 5.77 -12.61 2.20
CA SER A 43 6.14 -14.01 2.50
C SER A 43 4.98 -14.83 3.05
N THR A 44 4.02 -14.19 3.73
CA THR A 44 2.84 -14.86 4.28
C THR A 44 1.57 -14.55 3.51
N GLY A 45 1.61 -13.55 2.63
CA GLY A 45 0.44 -13.07 1.91
C GLY A 45 -0.59 -12.39 2.80
N LYS A 46 -0.18 -11.88 3.95
CA LYS A 46 -1.09 -11.25 4.90
C LYS A 46 -0.87 -9.74 4.97
N PRO A 47 -1.96 -8.95 5.09
CA PRO A 47 -1.82 -7.52 5.28
C PRO A 47 -1.30 -7.20 6.69
N THR A 48 -0.56 -6.10 6.79
CA THR A 48 -0.22 -5.53 8.09
C THR A 48 -1.33 -4.57 8.53
N ASP A 49 -1.17 -3.96 9.69
CA ASP A 49 -2.09 -2.92 10.17
C ASP A 49 -1.72 -1.51 9.68
N ILE A 50 -0.67 -1.39 8.87
CA ILE A 50 -0.13 -0.10 8.43
C ILE A 50 -0.76 0.32 7.10
N GLU A 51 -1.26 1.56 7.04
CA GLU A 51 -1.78 2.14 5.82
C GLU A 51 -1.42 3.63 5.68
N VAL A 52 -1.40 4.09 4.42
CA VAL A 52 -1.24 5.51 4.08
C VAL A 52 -2.49 5.92 3.29
N ARG A 53 -3.06 7.07 3.62
CA ARG A 53 -4.20 7.63 2.89
C ARG A 53 -3.76 8.85 2.11
N THR A 54 -4.05 8.85 0.82
CA THR A 54 -3.69 9.96 -0.08
C THR A 54 -4.89 10.35 -0.93
N LYS A 55 -4.85 11.54 -1.51
CA LYS A 55 -5.92 12.02 -2.37
C LYS A 55 -5.69 11.72 -3.84
N THR A 56 -4.45 11.47 -4.23
CA THR A 56 -4.11 11.18 -5.63
C THR A 56 -3.25 9.93 -5.72
N LEU A 57 -3.31 9.28 -6.89
CA LEU A 57 -2.46 8.14 -7.18
C LEU A 57 -0.97 8.51 -7.15
N CYS A 58 -0.64 9.71 -7.63
CA CYS A 58 0.73 10.21 -7.61
C CYS A 58 1.28 10.29 -6.17
N GLU A 59 0.48 10.79 -5.24
CA GLU A 59 0.86 10.86 -3.83
C GLU A 59 1.02 9.46 -3.23
N ALA A 60 0.15 8.53 -3.61
CA ALA A 60 0.26 7.14 -3.15
C ALA A 60 1.59 6.51 -3.61
N ARG A 61 1.94 6.70 -4.87
CA ARG A 61 3.21 6.21 -5.42
C ARG A 61 4.42 6.83 -4.73
N LYS A 62 4.37 8.12 -4.44
CA LYS A 62 5.44 8.82 -3.71
C LYS A 62 5.59 8.28 -2.29
N ALA A 63 4.48 8.00 -1.62
CA ALA A 63 4.51 7.45 -0.27
C ALA A 63 5.21 6.09 -0.23
N ILE A 64 5.01 5.27 -1.26
CA ILE A 64 5.69 3.97 -1.38
C ILE A 64 7.18 4.17 -1.69
N SER A 65 7.53 5.03 -2.63
CA SER A 65 8.92 5.21 -3.03
C SER A 65 9.79 5.78 -1.91
N ARG A 66 9.21 6.51 -0.97
CA ARG A 66 9.94 7.02 0.20
C ARG A 66 10.44 5.93 1.13
N SER A 67 9.89 4.72 1.02
CA SER A 67 10.40 3.59 1.81
C SER A 67 11.78 3.12 1.35
N GLY A 68 12.10 3.32 0.07
CA GLY A 68 13.31 2.79 -0.53
C GLY A 68 13.35 1.27 -0.64
N ARG A 69 12.19 0.60 -0.43
CA ARG A 69 12.11 -0.85 -0.35
C ARG A 69 11.33 -1.49 -1.48
N MET A 70 10.36 -0.76 -2.02
CA MET A 70 9.47 -1.24 -3.07
C MET A 70 9.57 -0.26 -4.23
N ASP A 71 10.20 -0.67 -5.30
CA ASP A 71 10.48 0.21 -6.43
C ASP A 71 9.85 -0.24 -7.76
N CYS A 72 9.18 -1.39 -7.74
CA CYS A 72 8.54 -1.94 -8.93
C CYS A 72 7.02 -1.97 -8.77
N GLY A 73 6.31 -1.16 -9.54
CA GLY A 73 4.85 -1.13 -9.55
C GLY A 73 4.29 -2.09 -10.58
N ILE A 74 3.35 -2.93 -10.17
CA ILE A 74 2.69 -3.92 -11.01
C ILE A 74 1.22 -3.54 -11.13
N PRO A 75 0.67 -3.37 -12.36
CA PRO A 75 -0.75 -3.08 -12.52
C PRO A 75 -1.61 -4.26 -12.04
N ARG A 76 -2.86 -3.97 -11.68
CA ARG A 76 -3.75 -5.01 -11.21
C ARG A 76 -4.00 -6.05 -12.30
N ALA A 77 -4.12 -7.32 -11.88
CA ALA A 77 -4.55 -8.40 -12.76
C ALA A 77 -6.09 -8.46 -12.82
N GLU A 78 -6.65 -9.08 -13.85
CA GLU A 78 -8.11 -9.20 -13.99
C GLU A 78 -8.77 -9.93 -12.83
N CYS A 79 -8.05 -10.87 -12.23
CA CYS A 79 -8.56 -11.65 -11.09
C CYS A 79 -8.43 -10.94 -9.75
N ASP A 80 -7.76 -9.79 -9.71
CA ASP A 80 -7.65 -9.00 -8.48
C ASP A 80 -8.96 -8.28 -8.16
N ASP A 81 -9.12 -7.93 -6.87
CA ASP A 81 -10.23 -7.10 -6.44
C ASP A 81 -10.28 -5.81 -7.28
N PRO A 82 -11.43 -5.42 -7.83
CA PRO A 82 -11.55 -4.20 -8.62
C PRO A 82 -11.09 -2.91 -7.91
N ALA A 83 -11.07 -2.91 -6.59
CA ALA A 83 -10.58 -1.76 -5.83
C ALA A 83 -9.05 -1.63 -5.89
N ILE A 84 -8.33 -2.68 -6.24
CA ILE A 84 -6.87 -2.65 -6.35
C ILE A 84 -6.48 -1.90 -7.62
N VAL A 85 -5.59 -0.91 -7.45
CA VAL A 85 -5.05 -0.12 -8.56
C VAL A 85 -3.72 -0.70 -9.02
N GLU A 86 -2.80 -0.89 -8.10
CA GLU A 86 -1.49 -1.49 -8.39
C GLU A 86 -0.87 -2.08 -7.13
N THR A 87 0.11 -2.97 -7.33
CA THR A 87 0.89 -3.59 -6.26
C THR A 87 2.36 -3.24 -6.45
N TRP A 88 3.04 -2.89 -5.38
CA TRP A 88 4.46 -2.53 -5.39
C TRP A 88 5.29 -3.53 -4.61
N ILE A 89 6.36 -3.95 -5.23
CA ILE A 89 7.30 -4.93 -4.65
C ILE A 89 8.74 -4.45 -4.71
#